data_e0cfcbc423add36fce8ea194e45f0a2c
#
_entry.id   e0cfcbc423add36fce8ea194e45f0a2c
#
_cell.length_a   1.000
_cell.length_b   1.000
_cell.length_c   1.000
_cell.angle_alpha   90.00
_cell.angle_beta   90.00
_cell.angle_gamma   90.00
#
_symmetry.space_group_name_H-M   'P 1'
#
loop_
_entity.id
_entity.type
_entity.pdbx_description
1 polymer ?
#
loop_
_entity_poly.entity_id
_entity_poly.type
_entity_poly.pdbx_seq_one_letter_code
_entity_poly.pdbx_strand_id
1 'polypeptide(L)'
;MRVKFMVGAVVTALSTTTFSTELPRPFYQTDMNPLTLGYAGPESSFPTIQKQGAWRWQMATNIANTVQTDSNAMSGDNILIDAETTAIRLAVEYGLAERWSMVVDLPYINHGKGRLDGAVNEFHDIFGFPDGPRGDRPKDLFEVSYQRDGQYLVNVARPQSGFGDMGVSLIYSLDKSWVQDLKVGSKLKIPTGNPSRLTGSGTHDIAFWLSATNPLGNQFSHFLTLGGTLIEQDRGLLSDMRNSGYGFLSYGVAWRYSPAIDLKIQLDTRSAIYKQTALLPLGSATTVSFGGVLRLSNNYILEIAIAEDIAVGTAPDVVFQFNVTRNSSF
;
A
#
# COMPACT_ATOMS: atom_id res chain seq x y z
N MET A 1 20.59 -24.78 -16.21
CA MET A 1 20.59 -25.52 -14.92
C MET A 1 19.14 -25.49 -14.41
N ARG A 2 18.43 -26.63 -14.45
CA ARG A 2 17.00 -26.65 -14.10
C ARG A 2 16.85 -26.60 -12.58
N VAL A 3 16.43 -25.48 -12.03
CA VAL A 3 16.03 -25.34 -10.63
C VAL A 3 14.65 -25.96 -10.49
N LYS A 4 14.57 -27.14 -9.88
CA LYS A 4 13.30 -27.76 -9.47
C LYS A 4 12.87 -27.05 -8.19
N PHE A 5 11.80 -26.23 -8.27
CA PHE A 5 11.09 -25.77 -7.10
C PHE A 5 10.47 -26.97 -6.38
N MET A 6 11.04 -27.34 -5.25
CA MET A 6 10.44 -28.28 -4.29
C MET A 6 9.37 -27.49 -3.50
N VAL A 7 8.15 -27.47 -3.98
CA VAL A 7 6.97 -27.18 -3.16
C VAL A 7 6.69 -28.46 -2.36
N GLY A 8 7.44 -28.66 -1.30
CA GLY A 8 7.31 -29.79 -0.39
C GLY A 8 6.46 -29.40 0.80
N ALA A 9 5.25 -29.91 0.84
CA ALA A 9 4.42 -30.34 1.97
C ALA A 9 4.84 -29.84 3.37
N VAL A 10 4.22 -28.77 3.83
CA VAL A 10 3.94 -28.54 5.25
C VAL A 10 2.42 -28.62 5.43
N VAL A 11 1.90 -29.80 5.35
CA VAL A 11 0.52 -30.13 5.72
C VAL A 11 0.58 -31.36 6.61
N THR A 12 0.81 -31.16 7.92
CA THR A 12 0.39 -32.16 8.92
C THR A 12 0.28 -31.49 10.31
N ALA A 13 -0.89 -31.67 10.90
CA ALA A 13 -1.35 -31.29 12.23
C ALA A 13 -2.13 -29.96 12.31
N LEU A 14 -3.25 -29.86 11.59
CA LEU A 14 -4.34 -28.94 11.96
C LEU A 14 -5.21 -29.64 13.00
N SER A 15 -4.90 -29.43 14.30
CA SER A 15 -5.90 -29.58 15.35
C SER A 15 -7.12 -28.74 14.97
N THR A 16 -8.32 -29.22 15.28
CA THR A 16 -9.62 -28.55 15.03
C THR A 16 -9.73 -27.27 15.86
N THR A 17 -8.98 -26.23 15.48
CA THR A 17 -9.17 -24.89 15.99
C THR A 17 -10.34 -24.28 15.24
N THR A 18 -11.39 -23.86 15.95
CA THR A 18 -12.46 -23.03 15.42
C THR A 18 -11.84 -21.69 15.04
N PHE A 19 -11.52 -21.50 13.75
CA PHE A 19 -11.08 -20.20 13.24
C PHE A 19 -12.22 -19.19 13.30
N SER A 20 -11.85 -17.93 13.56
CA SER A 20 -12.78 -16.79 13.56
C SER A 20 -13.58 -16.72 12.24
N THR A 21 -14.88 -16.43 12.37
CA THR A 21 -15.78 -16.16 11.24
C THR A 21 -15.64 -14.73 10.70
N GLU A 22 -14.56 -14.02 11.03
CA GLU A 22 -14.33 -12.67 10.54
C GLU A 22 -14.39 -12.60 9.01
N LEU A 23 -15.06 -11.55 8.52
CA LEU A 23 -15.08 -11.26 7.09
C LEU A 23 -13.66 -10.91 6.59
N PRO A 24 -13.34 -11.27 5.35
CA PRO A 24 -12.11 -10.83 4.71
C PRO A 24 -12.06 -9.30 4.66
N ARG A 25 -10.87 -8.75 4.80
CA ARG A 25 -10.57 -7.32 4.75
C ARG A 25 -9.81 -6.97 3.47
N PRO A 26 -9.78 -5.69 3.05
CA PRO A 26 -8.86 -5.23 2.01
C PRO A 26 -7.40 -5.57 2.36
N PHE A 27 -6.55 -5.72 1.35
CA PHE A 27 -5.11 -5.65 1.55
C PHE A 27 -4.74 -4.25 2.08
N TYR A 28 -3.70 -4.18 2.92
CA TYR A 28 -3.12 -2.89 3.26
C TYR A 28 -2.42 -2.34 2.02
N GLN A 29 -2.92 -1.22 1.54
CA GLN A 29 -2.37 -0.54 0.39
C GLN A 29 -1.70 0.77 0.79
N THR A 30 -0.55 1.01 0.20
CA THR A 30 0.13 2.31 0.19
C THR A 30 0.76 2.49 -1.18
N ASP A 31 0.75 3.71 -1.67
CA ASP A 31 1.48 4.04 -2.90
C ASP A 31 2.98 3.92 -2.62
N MET A 32 3.66 3.06 -3.36
CA MET A 32 5.08 2.77 -3.15
C MET A 32 6.01 3.57 -4.09
N ASN A 33 5.47 4.46 -4.93
CA ASN A 33 6.29 5.39 -5.69
C ASN A 33 6.98 6.39 -4.74
N PRO A 34 8.32 6.54 -4.78
CA PRO A 34 9.06 7.41 -3.85
C PRO A 34 8.56 8.85 -3.75
N LEU A 35 7.95 9.39 -4.80
CA LEU A 35 7.45 10.77 -4.82
C LEU A 35 6.02 10.91 -4.26
N THR A 36 5.29 9.80 -4.09
CA THR A 36 3.91 9.81 -3.61
C THR A 36 3.68 9.02 -2.32
N LEU A 37 4.63 8.17 -1.93
CA LEU A 37 4.58 7.32 -0.73
C LEU A 37 4.27 8.07 0.57
N GLY A 38 4.70 9.33 0.69
CA GLY A 38 4.54 10.13 1.91
C GLY A 38 3.14 10.69 2.16
N TYR A 39 2.15 10.48 1.29
CA TYR A 39 0.81 11.05 1.45
C TYR A 39 -0.16 10.08 2.14
N ALA A 40 -1.12 10.65 2.90
CA ALA A 40 -2.06 9.86 3.69
C ALA A 40 -3.05 9.09 2.80
N GLY A 41 -3.21 7.81 3.07
CA GLY A 41 -4.25 6.95 2.50
C GLY A 41 -5.20 6.41 3.59
N PRO A 42 -6.21 5.60 3.21
CA PRO A 42 -7.15 5.02 4.14
C PRO A 42 -6.49 3.97 5.05
N GLU A 43 -7.02 3.83 6.26
CA GLU A 43 -6.71 2.72 7.16
C GLU A 43 -7.81 1.67 7.05
N SER A 44 -7.77 0.87 6.01
CA SER A 44 -8.79 -0.14 5.71
C SER A 44 -8.40 -1.58 6.10
N SER A 45 -7.15 -1.77 6.54
CA SER A 45 -6.58 -3.10 6.75
C SER A 45 -6.98 -3.78 8.08
N PHE A 46 -7.61 -3.07 9.01
CA PHE A 46 -8.13 -3.67 10.24
C PHE A 46 -9.57 -4.17 10.02
N PRO A 47 -9.84 -5.48 10.27
CA PRO A 47 -11.09 -6.11 9.85
C PRO A 47 -12.30 -5.63 10.62
N THR A 48 -12.17 -5.49 11.94
CA THR A 48 -13.26 -5.15 12.85
C THR A 48 -12.79 -4.14 13.87
N ILE A 49 -13.74 -3.36 14.41
CA ILE A 49 -13.46 -2.48 15.54
C ILE A 49 -13.09 -3.33 16.76
N GLN A 50 -12.06 -2.94 17.48
CA GLN A 50 -11.66 -3.61 18.71
C GLN A 50 -12.70 -3.36 19.82
N LYS A 51 -12.91 -4.36 20.69
CA LYS A 51 -13.65 -4.17 21.93
C LYS A 51 -12.98 -3.09 22.77
N GLN A 52 -13.76 -2.35 23.55
CA GLN A 52 -13.22 -1.32 24.43
C GLN A 52 -12.12 -1.90 25.35
N GLY A 53 -10.97 -1.25 25.37
CA GLY A 53 -9.80 -1.65 26.15
C GLY A 53 -8.92 -2.71 25.45
N ALA A 54 -9.41 -3.40 24.43
CA ALA A 54 -8.62 -4.37 23.67
C ALA A 54 -7.72 -3.65 22.64
N TRP A 55 -6.62 -4.30 22.29
CA TRP A 55 -5.69 -3.79 21.29
C TRP A 55 -5.25 -4.88 20.31
N ARG A 56 -4.77 -4.46 19.17
CA ARG A 56 -4.22 -5.31 18.11
C ARG A 56 -3.04 -4.59 17.48
N TRP A 57 -2.01 -5.32 17.08
CA TRP A 57 -0.95 -4.73 16.29
C TRP A 57 -0.82 -5.42 14.92
N GLN A 58 -0.25 -4.68 13.99
CA GLN A 58 0.01 -5.12 12.64
C GLN A 58 1.39 -4.62 12.23
N MET A 59 2.17 -5.50 11.61
CA MET A 59 3.40 -5.16 10.90
C MET A 59 3.22 -5.46 9.43
N ALA A 60 3.24 -4.42 8.60
CA ALA A 60 3.17 -4.53 7.15
C ALA A 60 4.53 -4.21 6.54
N THR A 61 5.01 -5.08 5.65
CA THR A 61 6.24 -4.87 4.88
C THR A 61 5.88 -4.90 3.40
N ASN A 62 6.10 -3.79 2.72
CA ASN A 62 5.93 -3.64 1.29
C ASN A 62 7.30 -3.42 0.66
N ILE A 63 7.61 -4.17 -0.40
CA ILE A 63 8.86 -4.06 -1.16
C ILE A 63 8.48 -3.81 -2.61
N ALA A 64 8.76 -2.62 -3.11
CA ALA A 64 8.49 -2.20 -4.47
C ALA A 64 9.79 -2.11 -5.27
N ASN A 65 9.77 -2.61 -6.48
CA ASN A 65 10.81 -2.33 -7.46
C ASN A 65 10.22 -1.41 -8.54
N THR A 66 10.86 -0.27 -8.78
CA THR A 66 10.35 0.80 -9.65
C THR A 66 11.44 1.22 -10.63
N VAL A 67 11.18 1.06 -11.92
CA VAL A 67 12.00 1.62 -12.99
C VAL A 67 11.11 2.38 -13.95
N GLN A 68 11.03 3.69 -13.78
CA GLN A 68 10.15 4.58 -14.54
C GLN A 68 10.93 5.74 -15.13
N THR A 69 10.71 6.00 -16.40
CA THR A 69 11.23 7.19 -17.10
C THR A 69 10.11 7.81 -17.90
N ASP A 70 9.99 9.11 -17.86
CA ASP A 70 9.04 9.84 -18.70
C ASP A 70 9.53 11.26 -18.96
N SER A 71 9.13 11.85 -20.08
CA SER A 71 9.53 13.20 -20.44
C SER A 71 8.46 13.91 -21.25
N ASN A 72 8.35 15.21 -21.05
CA ASN A 72 7.48 16.08 -21.85
C ASN A 72 8.27 17.27 -22.38
N ALA A 73 8.53 17.27 -23.68
CA ALA A 73 9.32 18.29 -24.34
C ALA A 73 8.66 19.68 -24.31
N MET A 74 7.33 19.78 -24.23
CA MET A 74 6.61 21.06 -24.20
C MET A 74 6.74 21.77 -22.85
N SER A 75 6.78 21.03 -21.74
CA SER A 75 6.95 21.57 -20.39
C SER A 75 8.40 21.46 -19.89
N GLY A 76 9.32 20.94 -20.67
CA GLY A 76 10.71 20.69 -20.26
C GLY A 76 10.84 19.69 -19.10
N ASP A 77 9.79 18.90 -18.83
CA ASP A 77 9.75 17.92 -17.74
C ASP A 77 10.51 16.66 -18.11
N ASN A 78 11.29 16.15 -17.17
CA ASN A 78 11.97 14.86 -17.28
C ASN A 78 12.02 14.20 -15.91
N ILE A 79 11.54 12.95 -15.80
CA ILE A 79 11.53 12.17 -14.57
C ILE A 79 12.24 10.84 -14.77
N LEU A 80 13.01 10.46 -13.77
CA LEU A 80 13.63 9.14 -13.63
C LEU A 80 13.40 8.65 -12.19
N ILE A 81 12.82 7.49 -12.06
CA ILE A 81 12.72 6.75 -10.81
C ILE A 81 13.29 5.37 -11.06
N ASP A 82 14.41 5.07 -10.42
CA ASP A 82 15.08 3.77 -10.45
C ASP A 82 15.46 3.43 -9.01
N ALA A 83 14.57 2.66 -8.33
CA ALA A 83 14.70 2.44 -6.91
C ALA A 83 13.97 1.16 -6.46
N GLU A 84 14.59 0.44 -5.52
CA GLU A 84 13.90 -0.52 -4.68
C GLU A 84 13.48 0.17 -3.38
N THR A 85 12.19 0.27 -3.14
CA THR A 85 11.63 0.90 -1.95
C THR A 85 11.05 -0.16 -1.01
N THR A 86 11.57 -0.22 0.21
CA THR A 86 11.00 -1.04 1.29
C THR A 86 10.34 -0.13 2.31
N ALA A 87 9.07 -0.37 2.60
CA ALA A 87 8.34 0.29 3.68
C ALA A 87 7.90 -0.74 4.73
N ILE A 88 8.38 -0.59 5.96
CA ILE A 88 7.96 -1.40 7.11
C ILE A 88 7.10 -0.51 7.99
N ARG A 89 5.82 -0.84 8.12
CA ARG A 89 4.86 -0.09 8.93
C ARG A 89 4.50 -0.91 10.16
N LEU A 90 4.65 -0.31 11.34
CA LEU A 90 4.05 -0.82 12.57
C LEU A 90 2.79 0.00 12.89
N ALA A 91 1.68 -0.69 13.12
CA ALA A 91 0.42 -0.07 13.50
C ALA A 91 -0.16 -0.75 14.74
N VAL A 92 -0.74 0.06 15.62
CA VAL A 92 -1.44 -0.40 16.82
C VAL A 92 -2.85 0.16 16.80
N GLU A 93 -3.84 -0.72 16.85
CA GLU A 93 -5.25 -0.37 17.03
C GLU A 93 -5.65 -0.58 18.48
N TYR A 94 -6.40 0.38 19.03
CA TYR A 94 -6.96 0.34 20.37
C TYR A 94 -8.47 0.64 20.32
N GLY A 95 -9.26 -0.19 20.96
CA GLY A 95 -10.70 0.02 21.13
C GLY A 95 -10.99 1.09 22.17
N LEU A 96 -11.44 2.27 21.72
CA LEU A 96 -11.78 3.40 22.59
C LEU A 96 -13.15 3.22 23.25
N ALA A 97 -14.12 2.72 22.51
CA ALA A 97 -15.49 2.46 22.93
C ALA A 97 -16.09 1.35 22.05
N GLU A 98 -17.32 0.95 22.30
CA GLU A 98 -18.01 -0.16 21.62
C GLU A 98 -17.94 -0.09 20.08
N ARG A 99 -17.94 1.13 19.52
CA ARG A 99 -17.95 1.37 18.05
C ARG A 99 -16.77 2.20 17.56
N TRP A 100 -15.83 2.53 18.43
CA TRP A 100 -14.72 3.40 18.11
C TRP A 100 -13.38 2.71 18.32
N SER A 101 -12.55 2.73 17.30
CA SER A 101 -11.14 2.38 17.40
C SER A 101 -10.25 3.55 17.00
N MET A 102 -9.10 3.63 17.62
CA MET A 102 -8.00 4.49 17.23
C MET A 102 -6.85 3.63 16.72
N VAL A 103 -6.24 4.04 15.61
CA VAL A 103 -5.03 3.42 15.08
C VAL A 103 -3.90 4.44 15.09
N VAL A 104 -2.76 4.06 15.63
CA VAL A 104 -1.51 4.83 15.48
C VAL A 104 -0.54 4.00 14.66
N ASP A 105 0.06 4.60 13.66
CA ASP A 105 1.02 3.94 12.78
C ASP A 105 2.27 4.76 12.53
N LEU A 106 3.39 4.06 12.37
CA LEU A 106 4.68 4.65 12.04
C LEU A 106 5.40 3.77 11.01
N PRO A 107 5.65 4.25 9.81
CA PRO A 107 6.45 3.55 8.82
C PRO A 107 7.94 3.85 8.98
N TYR A 108 8.78 2.87 8.66
CA TYR A 108 10.20 3.04 8.36
C TYR A 108 10.41 2.75 6.88
N ILE A 109 11.04 3.68 6.17
CA ILE A 109 11.19 3.63 4.72
C ILE A 109 12.68 3.51 4.39
N ASN A 110 12.99 2.64 3.45
CA ASN A 110 14.33 2.48 2.87
C ASN A 110 14.22 2.50 1.35
N HIS A 111 14.89 3.46 0.73
CA HIS A 111 15.09 3.54 -0.71
C HIS A 111 16.51 3.08 -1.02
N GLY A 112 16.64 2.00 -1.76
CA GLY A 112 17.91 1.36 -2.05
C GLY A 112 18.12 1.07 -3.53
N LYS A 113 19.30 0.54 -3.82
CA LYS A 113 19.59 -0.06 -5.11
C LYS A 113 18.80 -1.35 -5.23
N GLY A 114 18.26 -1.66 -6.37
CA GLY A 114 17.52 -2.88 -6.61
C GLY A 114 18.35 -4.13 -6.30
N ARG A 115 17.70 -5.15 -5.72
CA ARG A 115 18.17 -6.53 -5.64
C ARG A 115 17.18 -7.47 -6.29
N LEU A 116 15.99 -6.95 -6.55
CA LEU A 116 14.87 -7.69 -7.12
C LEU A 116 14.80 -7.57 -8.65
N ASP A 117 15.61 -6.73 -9.30
CA ASP A 117 15.56 -6.52 -10.75
C ASP A 117 15.59 -7.83 -11.53
N GLY A 118 16.47 -8.77 -11.13
CA GLY A 118 16.53 -10.08 -11.76
C GLY A 118 15.28 -10.93 -11.55
N ALA A 119 14.71 -10.91 -10.34
CA ALA A 119 13.50 -11.67 -10.00
C ALA A 119 12.25 -11.06 -10.64
N VAL A 120 12.19 -9.74 -10.75
CA VAL A 120 11.08 -9.01 -11.41
C VAL A 120 11.11 -9.27 -12.92
N ASN A 121 12.29 -9.20 -13.57
CA ASN A 121 12.41 -9.53 -14.98
C ASN A 121 11.98 -10.98 -15.27
N GLU A 122 12.41 -11.96 -14.44
CA GLU A 122 11.97 -13.35 -14.57
C GLU A 122 10.45 -13.51 -14.37
N PHE A 123 9.85 -12.74 -13.46
CA PHE A 123 8.41 -12.71 -13.24
C PHE A 123 7.68 -12.15 -14.48
N HIS A 124 8.14 -11.04 -15.06
CA HIS A 124 7.58 -10.47 -16.29
C HIS A 124 7.67 -11.45 -17.47
N ASP A 125 8.83 -12.10 -17.64
CA ASP A 125 9.04 -13.12 -18.68
C ASP A 125 8.07 -14.31 -18.55
N ILE A 126 7.79 -14.77 -17.31
CA ILE A 126 6.88 -15.90 -17.06
C ILE A 126 5.43 -15.55 -17.35
N PHE A 127 5.00 -14.35 -16.94
CA PHE A 127 3.60 -13.93 -17.04
C PHE A 127 3.30 -13.09 -18.29
N GLY A 128 4.32 -12.74 -19.08
CA GLY A 128 4.17 -11.95 -20.30
C GLY A 128 3.89 -10.46 -20.06
N PHE A 129 4.35 -9.93 -18.92
CA PHE A 129 4.25 -8.50 -18.64
C PHE A 129 5.34 -7.72 -19.40
N PRO A 130 5.07 -6.47 -19.81
CA PRO A 130 6.05 -5.65 -20.51
C PRO A 130 7.14 -5.15 -19.55
N ASP A 131 8.40 -5.20 -19.97
CA ASP A 131 9.54 -4.73 -19.16
C ASP A 131 9.63 -3.20 -19.04
N GLY A 132 8.91 -2.45 -19.87
CA GLY A 132 8.97 -1.00 -19.88
C GLY A 132 10.42 -0.48 -20.07
N PRO A 133 10.84 0.61 -19.39
CA PRO A 133 12.20 1.15 -19.49
C PRO A 133 13.27 0.32 -18.79
N ARG A 134 12.89 -0.73 -18.05
CA ARG A 134 13.79 -1.62 -17.30
C ARG A 134 14.78 -2.37 -18.19
N GLY A 135 14.35 -2.81 -19.38
CA GLY A 135 15.20 -3.55 -20.32
C GLY A 135 16.43 -2.78 -20.82
N ASP A 136 16.36 -1.46 -20.83
CA ASP A 136 17.40 -0.58 -21.35
C ASP A 136 18.36 -0.02 -20.28
N ARG A 137 18.16 -0.39 -19.00
CA ARG A 137 18.96 0.13 -17.89
C ARG A 137 19.81 -0.95 -17.21
N PRO A 138 21.01 -0.59 -16.72
CA PRO A 138 21.78 -1.47 -15.87
C PRO A 138 21.00 -1.82 -14.58
N LYS A 139 21.16 -3.05 -14.10
CA LYS A 139 20.52 -3.53 -12.86
C LYS A 139 21.16 -2.91 -11.61
N ASP A 140 20.45 -2.95 -10.51
CA ASP A 140 20.92 -2.57 -9.16
C ASP A 140 21.36 -1.10 -9.07
N LEU A 141 20.64 -0.21 -9.74
CA LEU A 141 20.84 1.23 -9.66
C LEU A 141 19.93 1.87 -8.60
N PHE A 142 20.26 3.11 -8.26
CA PHE A 142 19.41 3.98 -7.46
C PHE A 142 19.54 5.41 -7.94
N GLU A 143 18.44 5.96 -8.44
CA GLU A 143 18.32 7.35 -8.79
C GLU A 143 16.84 7.77 -8.76
N VAL A 144 16.52 8.85 -8.06
CA VAL A 144 15.23 9.50 -8.13
C VAL A 144 15.44 10.95 -8.49
N SER A 145 15.11 11.33 -9.71
CA SER A 145 15.27 12.70 -10.20
C SER A 145 14.03 13.19 -10.95
N TYR A 146 13.73 14.46 -10.76
CA TYR A 146 12.74 15.19 -11.53
C TYR A 146 13.30 16.57 -11.89
N GLN A 147 13.26 16.88 -13.16
CA GLN A 147 13.70 18.16 -13.72
C GLN A 147 12.56 18.84 -14.46
N ARG A 148 12.57 20.18 -14.43
CA ARG A 148 11.75 21.05 -15.26
C ARG A 148 12.64 22.16 -15.84
N ASP A 149 12.61 22.33 -17.15
CA ASP A 149 13.44 23.31 -17.86
C ASP A 149 14.94 23.20 -17.52
N GLY A 150 15.44 21.97 -17.34
CA GLY A 150 16.83 21.68 -16.98
C GLY A 150 17.19 21.92 -15.51
N GLN A 151 16.25 22.37 -14.67
CA GLN A 151 16.45 22.55 -13.23
C GLN A 151 15.93 21.35 -12.45
N TYR A 152 16.75 20.81 -11.53
CA TYR A 152 16.33 19.75 -10.63
C TYR A 152 15.36 20.27 -9.57
N LEU A 153 14.14 19.74 -9.57
CA LEU A 153 13.15 19.90 -8.49
C LEU A 153 13.29 18.80 -7.46
N VAL A 154 13.71 17.60 -7.89
CA VAL A 154 14.12 16.48 -7.03
C VAL A 154 15.40 15.89 -7.60
N ASN A 155 16.36 15.60 -6.72
CA ASN A 155 17.61 14.92 -7.10
C ASN A 155 18.14 14.12 -5.92
N VAL A 156 17.83 12.83 -5.88
CA VAL A 156 18.30 11.89 -4.87
C VAL A 156 19.07 10.77 -5.55
N ALA A 157 20.40 10.92 -5.56
CA ALA A 157 21.32 10.02 -6.29
C ALA A 157 21.98 8.97 -5.37
N ARG A 158 21.58 8.87 -4.12
CA ARG A 158 22.13 7.90 -3.15
C ARG A 158 21.02 7.29 -2.32
N PRO A 159 21.13 6.00 -1.95
CA PRO A 159 20.20 5.34 -1.06
C PRO A 159 19.89 6.17 0.19
N GLN A 160 18.62 6.18 0.59
CA GLN A 160 18.11 6.95 1.73
C GLN A 160 17.26 6.05 2.61
N SER A 161 17.26 6.31 3.91
CA SER A 161 16.35 5.65 4.84
C SER A 161 15.99 6.53 6.01
N GLY A 162 14.89 6.20 6.68
CA GLY A 162 14.43 6.91 7.87
C GLY A 162 12.99 6.57 8.22
N PHE A 163 12.56 7.10 9.36
CA PHE A 163 11.14 7.06 9.70
C PHE A 163 10.35 7.91 8.70
N GLY A 164 9.16 7.44 8.38
CA GLY A 164 8.20 8.15 7.56
C GLY A 164 7.26 9.03 8.39
N ASP A 165 6.17 9.47 7.77
CA ASP A 165 5.18 10.30 8.43
C ASP A 165 4.27 9.45 9.31
N MET A 166 4.10 9.84 10.58
CA MET A 166 3.24 9.15 11.55
C MET A 166 1.77 9.40 11.23
N GLY A 167 0.94 8.36 11.36
CA GLY A 167 -0.50 8.44 11.19
C GLY A 167 -1.26 8.20 12.49
N VAL A 168 -2.35 8.95 12.68
CA VAL A 168 -3.35 8.70 13.73
C VAL A 168 -4.72 8.65 13.08
N SER A 169 -5.39 7.50 13.18
CA SER A 169 -6.71 7.28 12.60
C SER A 169 -7.77 7.10 13.68
N LEU A 170 -8.97 7.61 13.42
CA LEU A 170 -10.19 7.30 14.16
C LEU A 170 -11.14 6.57 13.22
N ILE A 171 -11.69 5.44 13.68
CA ILE A 171 -12.58 4.59 12.90
C ILE A 171 -13.87 4.36 13.71
N TYR A 172 -14.99 4.54 13.06
CA TYR A 172 -16.31 4.32 13.63
C TYR A 172 -17.08 3.25 12.85
N SER A 173 -17.62 2.26 13.54
CA SER A 173 -18.48 1.22 12.95
C SER A 173 -19.92 1.68 12.92
N LEU A 174 -20.53 1.61 11.74
CA LEU A 174 -21.94 1.93 11.49
C LEU A 174 -22.75 0.63 11.44
N ASP A 175 -23.81 0.54 12.28
CA ASP A 175 -24.77 -0.55 12.17
C ASP A 175 -25.78 -0.25 11.07
N LYS A 176 -25.75 -1.07 10.03
CA LYS A 176 -26.75 -1.05 8.96
C LYS A 176 -27.19 -2.46 8.62
N SER A 177 -28.49 -2.68 8.50
CA SER A 177 -29.05 -4.00 8.22
C SER A 177 -28.71 -4.57 6.85
N TRP A 178 -28.30 -3.72 5.91
CA TRP A 178 -27.99 -4.08 4.53
C TRP A 178 -26.47 -4.18 4.23
N VAL A 179 -25.62 -3.80 5.20
CA VAL A 179 -24.15 -3.93 5.13
C VAL A 179 -23.65 -4.57 6.41
N GLN A 180 -22.94 -5.70 6.30
CA GLN A 180 -22.52 -6.45 7.48
C GLN A 180 -21.39 -5.75 8.24
N ASP A 181 -20.46 -5.10 7.53
CA ASP A 181 -19.37 -4.34 8.15
C ASP A 181 -19.19 -3.01 7.40
N LEU A 182 -19.77 -1.94 7.95
CA LEU A 182 -19.70 -0.59 7.41
C LEU A 182 -18.95 0.31 8.39
N LYS A 183 -17.92 1.01 7.90
CA LYS A 183 -17.10 1.91 8.72
C LYS A 183 -16.89 3.24 8.03
N VAL A 184 -16.80 4.29 8.81
CA VAL A 184 -16.25 5.57 8.42
C VAL A 184 -14.95 5.79 9.19
N GLY A 185 -13.97 6.38 8.54
CA GLY A 185 -12.69 6.68 9.16
C GLY A 185 -12.13 8.02 8.76
N SER A 186 -11.27 8.53 9.61
CA SER A 186 -10.42 9.68 9.33
C SER A 186 -8.99 9.41 9.80
N LYS A 187 -8.00 9.97 9.10
CA LYS A 187 -6.58 9.86 9.45
C LYS A 187 -5.94 11.24 9.40
N LEU A 188 -5.30 11.63 10.47
CA LEU A 188 -4.35 12.73 10.50
C LEU A 188 -2.95 12.16 10.29
N LYS A 189 -2.25 12.63 9.25
CA LYS A 189 -0.84 12.35 9.03
C LYS A 189 0.00 13.53 9.53
N ILE A 190 1.04 13.24 10.31
CA ILE A 190 1.96 14.21 10.91
C ILE A 190 3.32 14.07 10.19
N PRO A 191 3.92 15.17 9.70
CA PRO A 191 5.16 15.13 8.91
C PRO A 191 6.39 14.87 9.79
N THR A 192 6.55 13.65 10.26
CA THR A 192 7.71 13.19 11.03
C THR A 192 8.85 12.66 10.16
N GLY A 193 8.57 12.36 8.90
CA GLY A 193 9.54 11.95 7.89
C GLY A 193 10.33 13.12 7.30
N ASN A 194 11.21 12.81 6.37
CA ASN A 194 12.08 13.81 5.73
C ASN A 194 11.84 13.85 4.21
N PRO A 195 11.27 14.95 3.67
CA PRO A 195 10.98 15.08 2.24
C PRO A 195 12.25 15.08 1.36
N SER A 196 13.39 15.57 1.86
CA SER A 196 14.65 15.54 1.09
C SER A 196 15.24 14.13 0.96
N ARG A 197 14.79 13.19 1.81
CA ARG A 197 15.14 11.77 1.75
C ARG A 197 14.02 10.92 1.17
N LEU A 198 12.92 11.54 0.76
CA LEU A 198 11.70 10.88 0.26
C LEU A 198 11.07 9.92 1.29
N THR A 199 11.36 10.09 2.59
CA THR A 199 10.75 9.27 3.66
C THR A 199 9.46 9.87 4.20
N GLY A 200 9.08 11.08 3.79
CA GLY A 200 7.83 11.76 4.13
C GLY A 200 7.53 12.89 3.16
N SER A 201 6.30 13.36 3.13
CA SER A 201 5.87 14.43 2.23
C SER A 201 6.24 15.84 2.74
N GLY A 202 6.48 15.98 4.03
CA GLY A 202 6.69 17.27 4.70
C GLY A 202 5.42 18.09 4.95
N THR A 203 4.23 17.47 4.81
CA THR A 203 2.92 18.11 4.99
C THR A 203 2.08 17.41 6.03
N HIS A 204 1.15 18.14 6.66
CA HIS A 204 0.01 17.50 7.33
C HIS A 204 -1.04 17.14 6.29
N ASP A 205 -1.62 15.96 6.41
CA ASP A 205 -2.71 15.52 5.55
C ASP A 205 -3.86 15.02 6.41
N ILE A 206 -5.08 15.19 5.91
CA ILE A 206 -6.27 14.60 6.51
C ILE A 206 -6.99 13.76 5.47
N ALA A 207 -7.06 12.45 5.72
CA ALA A 207 -7.83 11.54 4.89
C ALA A 207 -9.16 11.21 5.55
N PHE A 208 -10.20 11.00 4.72
CA PHE A 208 -11.53 10.50 5.12
C PHE A 208 -11.93 9.37 4.19
N TRP A 209 -12.57 8.32 4.74
CA TRP A 209 -13.05 7.20 3.94
C TRP A 209 -14.30 6.56 4.51
N LEU A 210 -15.00 5.88 3.61
CA LEU A 210 -16.03 4.91 3.90
C LEU A 210 -15.51 3.55 3.45
N SER A 211 -15.65 2.52 4.28
CA SER A 211 -15.36 1.14 3.91
C SER A 211 -16.54 0.23 4.24
N ALA A 212 -16.80 -0.72 3.34
CA ALA A 212 -17.88 -1.68 3.47
C ALA A 212 -17.39 -3.06 3.08
N THR A 213 -17.82 -4.09 3.84
CA THR A 213 -17.58 -5.49 3.49
C THR A 213 -18.88 -6.26 3.61
N ASN A 214 -19.22 -7.03 2.59
CA ASN A 214 -20.40 -7.89 2.56
C ASN A 214 -20.09 -9.29 2.07
N PRO A 215 -20.75 -10.32 2.61
CA PRO A 215 -20.71 -11.65 2.04
C PRO A 215 -21.44 -11.71 0.70
N LEU A 216 -20.95 -12.55 -0.20
CA LEU A 216 -21.57 -12.97 -1.45
C LEU A 216 -21.80 -14.49 -1.36
N GLY A 217 -22.89 -14.89 -0.71
CA GLY A 217 -23.14 -16.30 -0.37
C GLY A 217 -22.22 -16.81 0.74
N ASN A 218 -21.85 -18.10 0.71
CA ASN A 218 -21.20 -18.77 1.83
C ASN A 218 -19.65 -18.71 1.80
N GLN A 219 -19.08 -18.52 0.61
CA GLN A 219 -17.61 -18.62 0.43
C GLN A 219 -16.99 -17.35 -0.12
N PHE A 220 -17.77 -16.44 -0.68
CA PHE A 220 -17.26 -15.21 -1.24
C PHE A 220 -17.66 -14.01 -0.38
N SER A 221 -16.84 -13.00 -0.43
CA SER A 221 -17.11 -11.67 0.14
C SER A 221 -16.55 -10.62 -0.79
N HIS A 222 -17.16 -9.45 -0.80
CA HIS A 222 -16.58 -8.29 -1.46
C HIS A 222 -16.38 -7.15 -0.47
N PHE A 223 -15.44 -6.29 -0.79
CA PHE A 223 -15.15 -5.12 0.01
C PHE A 223 -14.92 -3.90 -0.89
N LEU A 224 -15.30 -2.75 -0.38
CA LEU A 224 -15.19 -1.47 -1.03
C LEU A 224 -14.64 -0.47 -0.03
N THR A 225 -13.66 0.35 -0.43
CA THR A 225 -13.22 1.54 0.30
C THR A 225 -13.16 2.70 -0.66
N LEU A 226 -13.75 3.82 -0.30
CA LEU A 226 -13.69 5.05 -1.09
C LEU A 226 -13.49 6.25 -0.18
N GLY A 227 -12.79 7.25 -0.68
CA GLY A 227 -12.52 8.45 0.10
C GLY A 227 -11.61 9.45 -0.59
N GLY A 228 -11.05 10.34 0.20
CA GLY A 228 -10.13 11.35 -0.29
C GLY A 228 -9.25 11.91 0.82
N THR A 229 -8.18 12.56 0.39
CA THR A 229 -7.17 13.19 1.25
C THR A 229 -7.07 14.66 0.92
N LEU A 230 -7.10 15.49 1.95
CA LEU A 230 -6.75 16.91 1.88
C LEU A 230 -5.29 17.07 2.31
N ILE A 231 -4.52 17.87 1.58
CA ILE A 231 -3.08 18.02 1.76
C ILE A 231 -2.80 19.50 2.11
N GLU A 232 -1.99 19.72 3.15
CA GLU A 232 -1.49 21.06 3.50
C GLU A 232 -0.73 21.66 2.30
N GLN A 233 -1.02 22.93 1.97
CA GLN A 233 -0.38 23.64 0.87
C GLN A 233 0.86 24.41 1.33
N ASP A 234 1.58 24.98 0.39
CA ASP A 234 2.70 25.91 0.58
C ASP A 234 3.96 25.36 1.28
N ARG A 235 4.02 24.03 1.49
CA ARG A 235 5.20 23.34 2.05
C ARG A 235 5.29 21.89 1.61
N GLY A 236 6.44 21.27 1.82
CA GLY A 236 6.71 19.88 1.50
C GLY A 236 7.17 19.66 0.06
N LEU A 237 7.22 18.40 -0.35
CA LEU A 237 7.75 17.97 -1.64
C LEU A 237 6.90 18.50 -2.78
N LEU A 238 7.51 19.18 -3.76
CA LEU A 238 6.88 19.70 -4.98
C LEU A 238 5.61 20.51 -4.70
N SER A 239 5.65 21.39 -3.67
CA SER A 239 4.47 22.15 -3.18
C SER A 239 3.72 22.87 -4.29
N ASP A 240 4.43 23.57 -5.20
CA ASP A 240 3.86 24.39 -6.26
C ASP A 240 3.08 23.57 -7.31
N MET A 241 3.43 22.30 -7.44
CA MET A 241 2.82 21.37 -8.39
C MET A 241 1.78 20.45 -7.76
N ARG A 242 1.54 20.54 -6.47
CA ARG A 242 0.66 19.63 -5.76
C ARG A 242 -0.80 20.06 -5.84
N ASN A 243 -1.70 19.11 -5.96
CA ASN A 243 -3.12 19.31 -5.75
C ASN A 243 -3.40 19.53 -4.25
N SER A 244 -4.48 20.24 -3.92
CA SER A 244 -4.94 20.41 -2.54
C SER A 244 -5.49 19.13 -1.92
N GLY A 245 -5.65 18.08 -2.71
CA GLY A 245 -6.09 16.76 -2.28
C GLY A 245 -6.24 15.81 -3.44
N TYR A 246 -6.55 14.55 -3.13
CA TYR A 246 -6.79 13.49 -4.11
C TYR A 246 -7.85 12.51 -3.61
N GLY A 247 -8.53 11.85 -4.54
CA GLY A 247 -9.49 10.79 -4.26
C GLY A 247 -8.88 9.41 -4.43
N PHE A 248 -9.41 8.42 -3.72
CA PHE A 248 -9.03 7.02 -3.86
C PHE A 248 -10.24 6.08 -3.78
N LEU A 249 -10.10 4.93 -4.42
CA LEU A 249 -11.08 3.86 -4.45
C LEU A 249 -10.36 2.52 -4.43
N SER A 250 -10.82 1.60 -3.57
CA SER A 250 -10.44 0.20 -3.54
C SER A 250 -11.67 -0.67 -3.69
N TYR A 251 -11.60 -1.70 -4.53
CA TYR A 251 -12.62 -2.74 -4.61
C TYR A 251 -11.96 -4.10 -4.73
N GLY A 252 -12.49 -5.09 -4.00
CA GLY A 252 -11.96 -6.43 -4.09
C GLY A 252 -12.96 -7.51 -3.73
N VAL A 253 -12.56 -8.73 -4.08
CA VAL A 253 -13.30 -9.96 -3.79
C VAL A 253 -12.37 -10.93 -3.08
N ALA A 254 -12.91 -11.61 -2.10
CA ALA A 254 -12.24 -12.68 -1.38
C ALA A 254 -13.03 -13.98 -1.50
N TRP A 255 -12.30 -15.07 -1.68
CA TRP A 255 -12.82 -16.43 -1.66
C TRP A 255 -12.27 -17.17 -0.45
N ARG A 256 -13.17 -17.60 0.44
CA ARG A 256 -12.83 -18.47 1.56
C ARG A 256 -12.62 -19.90 1.06
N TYR A 257 -11.38 -20.22 0.71
CA TYR A 257 -10.99 -21.55 0.26
C TYR A 257 -11.12 -22.59 1.38
N SER A 258 -10.73 -22.22 2.61
CA SER A 258 -10.87 -23.04 3.82
C SER A 258 -11.00 -22.14 5.06
N PRO A 259 -11.32 -22.70 6.24
CA PRO A 259 -11.35 -21.91 7.47
C PRO A 259 -10.03 -21.16 7.78
N ALA A 260 -8.89 -21.68 7.29
CA ALA A 260 -7.57 -21.08 7.50
C ALA A 260 -7.10 -20.18 6.36
N ILE A 261 -7.71 -20.26 5.16
CA ILE A 261 -7.19 -19.61 3.96
C ILE A 261 -8.29 -18.84 3.23
N ASP A 262 -8.07 -17.53 3.03
CA ASP A 262 -8.81 -16.73 2.07
C ASP A 262 -7.87 -16.35 0.91
N LEU A 263 -8.36 -16.44 -0.33
CA LEU A 263 -7.71 -15.90 -1.52
C LEU A 263 -8.40 -14.59 -1.89
N LYS A 264 -7.62 -13.59 -2.32
CA LYS A 264 -8.14 -12.25 -2.60
C LYS A 264 -7.60 -11.69 -3.91
N ILE A 265 -8.44 -10.92 -4.58
CA ILE A 265 -8.06 -10.00 -5.65
C ILE A 265 -8.61 -8.61 -5.31
N GLN A 266 -7.82 -7.57 -5.53
CA GLN A 266 -8.17 -6.19 -5.20
C GLN A 266 -7.67 -5.23 -6.27
N LEU A 267 -8.51 -4.28 -6.64
CA LEU A 267 -8.19 -3.15 -7.50
C LEU A 267 -8.13 -1.90 -6.63
N ASP A 268 -7.07 -1.13 -6.77
CA ASP A 268 -6.86 0.16 -6.08
C ASP A 268 -6.60 1.23 -7.12
N THR A 269 -7.28 2.36 -6.98
CA THR A 269 -7.05 3.53 -7.84
C THR A 269 -7.03 4.82 -7.03
N ARG A 270 -6.20 5.75 -7.45
CA ARG A 270 -6.15 7.12 -6.94
C ARG A 270 -6.08 8.14 -8.06
N SER A 271 -6.63 9.32 -7.83
CA SER A 271 -6.40 10.46 -8.71
C SER A 271 -4.98 11.03 -8.54
N ALA A 272 -4.56 11.89 -9.47
CA ALA A 272 -3.24 12.51 -9.43
C ALA A 272 -3.05 13.37 -8.17
N ILE A 273 -1.90 13.18 -7.50
CA ILE A 273 -1.46 14.02 -6.38
C ILE A 273 -0.82 15.31 -6.91
N TYR A 274 -0.19 15.25 -8.06
CA TYR A 274 0.46 16.40 -8.69
C TYR A 274 -0.34 16.90 -9.89
N LYS A 275 -0.24 18.20 -10.15
CA LYS A 275 -0.86 18.93 -11.26
C LYS A 275 0.21 19.56 -12.15
N GLN A 276 -0.21 20.10 -13.29
CA GLN A 276 0.65 20.83 -14.21
C GLN A 276 1.82 19.98 -14.75
N THR A 277 1.61 18.67 -14.82
CA THR A 277 2.53 17.72 -15.44
C THR A 277 1.74 16.67 -16.19
N ALA A 278 2.27 16.21 -17.32
CA ALA A 278 1.72 15.08 -18.07
C ALA A 278 2.51 13.79 -17.82
N LEU A 279 3.49 13.83 -16.88
CA LEU A 279 4.33 12.68 -16.58
C LEU A 279 3.53 11.59 -15.88
N LEU A 280 3.57 10.38 -16.42
CA LEU A 280 2.84 9.22 -15.91
C LEU A 280 3.14 8.91 -14.43
N PRO A 281 4.41 8.91 -13.96
CA PRO A 281 4.72 8.60 -12.56
C PRO A 281 4.15 9.57 -11.53
N LEU A 282 3.72 10.76 -11.96
CA LEU A 282 3.13 11.80 -11.11
C LEU A 282 1.60 11.89 -11.27
N GLY A 283 1.03 11.14 -12.20
CA GLY A 283 -0.38 11.10 -12.54
C GLY A 283 -1.25 10.28 -11.58
N SER A 284 -2.45 9.93 -12.06
CA SER A 284 -3.31 8.93 -11.40
C SER A 284 -2.68 7.54 -11.50
N ALA A 285 -2.92 6.70 -10.51
CA ALA A 285 -2.41 5.33 -10.50
C ALA A 285 -3.53 4.33 -10.26
N THR A 286 -3.42 3.15 -10.90
CA THR A 286 -4.33 2.03 -10.69
C THR A 286 -3.52 0.75 -10.62
N THR A 287 -3.67 0.00 -9.53
CA THR A 287 -2.97 -1.26 -9.29
C THR A 287 -3.95 -2.40 -9.08
N VAL A 288 -3.55 -3.61 -9.44
CA VAL A 288 -4.24 -4.84 -9.10
C VAL A 288 -3.37 -5.66 -8.15
N SER A 289 -3.96 -6.11 -7.04
CA SER A 289 -3.30 -6.98 -6.07
C SER A 289 -3.96 -8.34 -6.05
N PHE A 290 -3.16 -9.40 -5.96
CA PHE A 290 -3.62 -10.76 -5.76
C PHE A 290 -2.77 -11.47 -4.72
N GLY A 291 -3.44 -12.30 -3.92
CA GLY A 291 -2.78 -12.97 -2.81
C GLY A 291 -3.77 -13.62 -1.88
N GLY A 292 -3.43 -13.68 -0.61
CA GLY A 292 -4.31 -14.32 0.37
C GLY A 292 -3.94 -14.04 1.81
N VAL A 293 -4.79 -14.59 2.66
CA VAL A 293 -4.69 -14.57 4.11
C VAL A 293 -4.53 -15.99 4.61
N LEU A 294 -3.57 -16.21 5.47
CA LEU A 294 -3.37 -17.46 6.20
C LEU A 294 -3.57 -17.19 7.71
N ARG A 295 -4.57 -17.82 8.29
CA ARG A 295 -4.80 -17.82 9.74
C ARG A 295 -3.91 -18.87 10.38
N LEU A 296 -2.79 -18.44 10.96
CA LEU A 296 -1.81 -19.33 11.59
C LEU A 296 -2.31 -19.86 12.93
N SER A 297 -3.11 -19.05 13.63
CA SER A 297 -3.75 -19.39 14.90
C SER A 297 -4.91 -18.43 15.15
N ASN A 298 -5.62 -18.60 16.27
CA ASN A 298 -6.69 -17.66 16.66
C ASN A 298 -6.18 -16.21 16.83
N ASN A 299 -4.89 -16.03 17.06
CA ASN A 299 -4.31 -14.72 17.35
C ASN A 299 -3.42 -14.16 16.23
N TYR A 300 -2.92 -15.00 15.31
CA TYR A 300 -1.98 -14.58 14.28
C TYR A 300 -2.54 -14.81 12.89
N ILE A 301 -2.47 -13.76 12.09
CA ILE A 301 -2.87 -13.74 10.68
C ILE A 301 -1.66 -13.29 9.86
N LEU A 302 -1.31 -14.07 8.85
CA LEU A 302 -0.33 -13.71 7.82
C LEU A 302 -1.08 -13.39 6.52
N GLU A 303 -0.77 -12.26 5.91
CA GLU A 303 -1.28 -11.87 4.60
C GLU A 303 -0.10 -11.71 3.65
N ILE A 304 -0.21 -12.27 2.45
CA ILE A 304 0.80 -12.20 1.40
C ILE A 304 0.09 -11.78 0.12
N ALA A 305 0.62 -10.78 -0.57
CA ALA A 305 0.12 -10.36 -1.87
C ALA A 305 1.25 -9.86 -2.79
N ILE A 306 0.94 -9.82 -4.08
CA ILE A 306 1.71 -9.14 -5.11
C ILE A 306 0.77 -8.11 -5.73
N ALA A 307 1.26 -6.90 -5.93
CA ALA A 307 0.54 -5.84 -6.64
C ALA A 307 1.33 -5.42 -7.89
N GLU A 308 0.59 -5.16 -8.96
CA GLU A 308 1.07 -4.72 -10.27
C GLU A 308 0.34 -3.45 -10.69
N ASP A 309 1.01 -2.57 -11.44
CA ASP A 309 0.32 -1.45 -12.08
C ASP A 309 -0.44 -1.93 -13.33
N ILE A 310 -1.68 -1.44 -13.51
CA ILE A 310 -2.48 -1.75 -14.71
C ILE A 310 -2.09 -0.82 -15.86
N ALA A 311 -1.71 0.40 -15.52
CA ALA A 311 -1.27 1.41 -16.49
C ALA A 311 0.24 1.61 -16.33
N VAL A 312 1.01 0.94 -17.18
CA VAL A 312 2.48 0.94 -17.14
C VAL A 312 3.05 2.34 -16.92
N GLY A 313 3.89 2.49 -15.90
CA GLY A 313 4.58 3.73 -15.56
C GLY A 313 3.81 4.67 -14.64
N THR A 314 2.63 4.31 -14.13
CA THR A 314 1.85 5.15 -13.19
C THR A 314 2.07 4.77 -11.71
N ALA A 315 2.46 3.53 -11.44
CA ALA A 315 2.79 3.00 -10.13
C ALA A 315 4.06 2.14 -10.23
N PRO A 316 4.66 1.67 -9.12
CA PRO A 316 5.75 0.70 -9.17
C PRO A 316 5.38 -0.55 -9.97
N ASP A 317 6.35 -1.10 -10.71
CA ASP A 317 6.12 -2.25 -11.59
C ASP A 317 5.62 -3.47 -10.82
N VAL A 318 6.24 -3.76 -9.67
CA VAL A 318 5.85 -4.87 -8.78
C VAL A 318 5.98 -4.45 -7.33
N VAL A 319 4.99 -4.80 -6.51
CA VAL A 319 5.05 -4.64 -5.05
C VAL A 319 4.77 -5.97 -4.36
N PHE A 320 5.74 -6.49 -3.64
CA PHE A 320 5.56 -7.63 -2.74
C PHE A 320 5.08 -7.14 -1.38
N GLN A 321 4.01 -7.76 -0.86
CA GLN A 321 3.35 -7.35 0.37
C GLN A 321 3.32 -8.51 1.37
N PHE A 322 3.77 -8.24 2.59
CA PHE A 322 3.75 -9.18 3.71
C PHE A 322 3.19 -8.46 4.93
N ASN A 323 2.13 -8.99 5.51
CA ASN A 323 1.47 -8.36 6.63
C ASN A 323 1.18 -9.39 7.73
N VAL A 324 1.68 -9.15 8.93
CA VAL A 324 1.42 -9.96 10.11
C VAL A 324 0.55 -9.15 11.06
N THR A 325 -0.61 -9.70 11.42
CA THR A 325 -1.51 -9.12 12.42
C THR A 325 -1.60 -10.05 13.62
N ARG A 326 -1.53 -9.47 14.83
CA ARG A 326 -1.79 -10.18 16.08
C ARG A 326 -2.92 -9.53 16.83
N ASN A 327 -3.95 -10.30 17.13
CA ASN A 327 -5.01 -9.93 18.04
C ASN A 327 -4.57 -10.18 19.48
N SER A 328 -4.76 -9.21 20.39
CA SER A 328 -4.63 -9.50 21.81
C SER A 328 -5.89 -10.25 22.25
N SER A 329 -5.71 -11.47 22.71
CA SER A 329 -6.73 -12.16 23.49
C SER A 329 -6.67 -11.64 24.94
N PHE A 330 -7.72 -11.00 25.40
CA PHE A 330 -8.01 -10.88 26.82
C PHE A 330 -9.13 -11.82 27.18
#